data_dee801ee70f3a661d3b028d737b9da82
#
_entry.id   dee801ee70f3a661d3b028d737b9da82
#
_cell.length_a   1.000
_cell.length_b   1.000
_cell.length_c   1.000
_cell.angle_alpha   90.00
_cell.angle_beta   90.00
_cell.angle_gamma   90.00
#
_symmetry.space_group_name_H-M   'P 1'
#
loop_
_entity.id
_entity.type
_entity.pdbx_description
1 polymer ?
#
loop_
_entity_poly.entity_id
_entity_poly.type
_entity_poly.pdbx_seq_one_letter_code
_entity_poly.pdbx_strand_id
1 'polypeptide(L)'
;MILFIYDHTFEGLLTCIFDAYFRKTFPDSLLMEGEPLPLFYDEAIHIATDEEKAGRVWRGLQKKISKHALFCLTCCWLSELPKVDEMLFRYIRKAINSPHSIETNFADPDVLELAKIYKRVDGERVHLMQFLSLIHISEPTRH
;
A
#
# COMPACT_ATOMS: atom_id res chain seq x y z
N MET A 1 11.98 -17.72 -0.66
CA MET A 1 10.81 -16.81 -0.62
C MET A 1 10.62 -16.26 0.78
N ILE A 2 10.54 -14.96 0.89
CA ILE A 2 10.37 -14.29 2.18
C ILE A 2 8.95 -13.81 2.29
N LEU A 3 8.32 -14.06 3.44
CA LEU A 3 6.94 -13.68 3.68
C LEU A 3 6.88 -12.65 4.80
N PHE A 4 6.05 -11.63 4.63
CA PHE A 4 5.68 -10.74 5.73
C PHE A 4 4.24 -11.07 6.10
N ILE A 5 3.99 -11.19 7.39
CA ILE A 5 2.66 -11.51 7.90
C ILE A 5 2.20 -10.31 8.72
N TYR A 6 1.05 -9.77 8.38
CA TYR A 6 0.57 -8.55 9.02
C TYR A 6 -0.94 -8.63 9.21
N ASP A 7 -1.54 -7.61 9.86
CA ASP A 7 -2.95 -7.65 10.21
C ASP A 7 -3.90 -7.24 9.11
N HIS A 8 -3.39 -7.01 7.92
CA HIS A 8 -4.18 -6.65 6.74
C HIS A 8 -4.96 -5.34 6.92
N THR A 9 -4.35 -4.37 7.61
CA THR A 9 -4.86 -3.01 7.64
C THR A 9 -4.00 -2.15 6.74
N PHE A 10 -4.49 -0.99 6.36
CA PHE A 10 -3.70 -0.09 5.50
C PHE A 10 -2.46 0.39 6.25
N GLU A 11 -2.63 0.73 7.53
CA GLU A 11 -1.48 1.11 8.36
C GLU A 11 -0.48 -0.04 8.46
N GLY A 12 -1.00 -1.27 8.53
CA GLY A 12 -0.13 -2.44 8.54
C GLY A 12 0.66 -2.59 7.26
N LEU A 13 0.03 -2.32 6.12
CA LEU A 13 0.72 -2.36 4.84
C LEU A 13 1.85 -1.33 4.81
N LEU A 14 1.58 -0.11 5.25
CA LEU A 14 2.60 0.93 5.29
C LEU A 14 3.72 0.57 6.26
N THR A 15 3.37 -0.07 7.38
CA THR A 15 4.39 -0.54 8.33
C THR A 15 5.27 -1.62 7.69
N CYS A 16 4.68 -2.49 6.88
CA CYS A 16 5.46 -3.50 6.15
C CYS A 16 6.49 -2.83 5.25
N ILE A 17 6.10 -1.73 4.59
CA ILE A 17 7.02 -1.00 3.74
C ILE A 17 8.16 -0.41 4.58
N PHE A 18 7.82 0.22 5.71
CA PHE A 18 8.85 0.77 6.58
C PHE A 18 9.82 -0.32 7.03
N ASP A 19 9.29 -1.44 7.49
CA ASP A 19 10.13 -2.51 8.01
C ASP A 19 10.96 -3.15 6.90
N ALA A 20 10.46 -3.22 5.68
CA ALA A 20 11.24 -3.75 4.58
C ALA A 20 12.49 -2.91 4.35
N TYR A 21 12.35 -1.59 4.38
CA TYR A 21 13.50 -0.70 4.23
C TYR A 21 14.41 -0.76 5.46
N PHE A 22 13.83 -0.78 6.64
CA PHE A 22 14.61 -0.82 7.85
C PHE A 22 15.45 -2.10 7.95
N ARG A 23 14.84 -3.24 7.60
CA ARG A 23 15.52 -4.52 7.64
C ARG A 23 16.35 -4.78 6.40
N LYS A 24 16.17 -3.97 5.38
CA LYS A 24 16.79 -4.18 4.07
C LYS A 24 16.44 -5.54 3.50
N THR A 25 15.20 -5.97 3.78
CA THR A 25 14.69 -7.26 3.33
C THR A 25 13.31 -7.05 2.78
N PHE A 26 13.11 -7.33 1.52
CA PHE A 26 11.83 -7.11 0.87
C PHE A 26 11.10 -8.44 0.69
N PRO A 27 9.82 -8.51 1.06
CA PRO A 27 9.10 -9.77 0.98
C PRO A 27 8.71 -10.11 -0.45
N ASP A 28 8.61 -11.41 -0.70
CA ASP A 28 8.10 -11.87 -1.97
C ASP A 28 6.58 -11.97 -1.92
N SER A 29 6.01 -12.07 -0.74
CA SER A 29 4.58 -12.18 -0.57
C SER A 29 4.15 -11.62 0.77
N LEU A 30 2.91 -11.12 0.82
CA LEU A 30 2.31 -10.61 2.03
C LEU A 30 1.14 -11.52 2.40
N LEU A 31 1.04 -11.88 3.68
CA LEU A 31 -0.05 -12.72 4.16
C LEU A 31 -0.74 -12.04 5.33
N MET A 32 -2.03 -12.31 5.48
CA MET A 32 -2.76 -11.84 6.63
C MET A 32 -2.55 -12.82 7.78
N GLU A 33 -2.54 -12.31 9.00
CA GLU A 33 -2.42 -13.17 10.17
C GLU A 33 -3.55 -14.18 10.16
N GLY A 34 -3.20 -15.42 10.44
CA GLY A 34 -4.18 -16.50 10.45
C GLY A 34 -4.28 -17.26 9.15
N GLU A 35 -3.72 -16.73 8.07
CA GLU A 35 -3.74 -17.47 6.81
C GLU A 35 -2.72 -18.60 6.84
N PRO A 36 -3.02 -19.72 6.17
CA PRO A 36 -2.06 -20.82 6.14
C PRO A 36 -0.80 -20.43 5.40
N LEU A 37 0.34 -20.87 5.93
CA LEU A 37 1.61 -20.59 5.29
C LEU A 37 1.81 -21.54 4.11
N PRO A 38 2.53 -21.08 3.09
CA PRO A 38 2.86 -21.99 1.98
C PRO A 38 3.76 -23.10 2.47
N LEU A 39 3.82 -24.18 1.68
CA LEU A 39 4.57 -25.33 2.08
C LEU A 39 6.07 -25.03 2.13
N PHE A 40 6.55 -24.21 1.23
CA PHE A 40 7.96 -23.88 1.17
C PHE A 40 8.18 -22.39 1.22
N TYR A 41 8.99 -21.93 2.15
CA TYR A 41 9.42 -20.54 2.23
C TYR A 41 10.70 -20.49 3.04
N ASP A 42 11.49 -19.43 2.85
CA ASP A 42 12.75 -19.30 3.58
C ASP A 42 12.53 -18.65 4.94
N GLU A 43 11.71 -17.64 5.01
CA GLU A 43 11.52 -16.92 6.25
C GLU A 43 10.14 -16.28 6.27
N ALA A 44 9.49 -16.29 7.41
CA ALA A 44 8.21 -15.63 7.61
C ALA A 44 8.38 -14.64 8.76
N ILE A 45 8.17 -13.37 8.51
CA ILE A 45 8.40 -12.32 9.49
C ILE A 45 7.07 -11.67 9.82
N HIS A 46 6.75 -11.63 11.11
CA HIS A 46 5.53 -10.98 11.57
C HIS A 46 5.79 -9.49 11.73
N ILE A 47 4.94 -8.68 11.13
CA ILE A 47 5.07 -7.23 11.18
C ILE A 47 3.97 -6.69 12.08
N ALA A 48 4.35 -6.05 13.16
CA ALA A 48 3.37 -5.42 14.04
C ALA A 48 3.06 -4.03 13.51
N THR A 49 1.79 -3.72 13.38
CA THR A 49 1.37 -2.41 12.89
C THR A 49 1.80 -1.31 13.85
N ASP A 50 2.42 -0.27 13.30
CA ASP A 50 2.93 0.84 14.09
C ASP A 50 2.52 2.12 13.38
N GLU A 51 1.68 2.91 14.02
CA GLU A 51 1.12 4.10 13.39
C GLU A 51 2.18 5.15 13.06
N GLU A 52 3.22 5.24 13.86
CA GLU A 52 4.26 6.22 13.58
C GLU A 52 5.06 5.82 12.33
N LYS A 53 5.39 4.55 12.22
CA LYS A 53 6.10 4.05 11.04
C LYS A 53 5.23 4.23 9.80
N ALA A 54 3.95 3.89 9.91
CA ALA A 54 3.02 4.05 8.80
C ALA A 54 2.90 5.51 8.40
N GLY A 55 2.84 6.41 9.37
CA GLY A 55 2.76 7.84 9.09
C GLY A 55 3.99 8.37 8.36
N ARG A 56 5.16 7.84 8.71
CA ARG A 56 6.38 8.25 8.01
C ARG A 56 6.36 7.83 6.54
N VAL A 57 5.91 6.62 6.27
CA VAL A 57 5.78 6.15 4.90
C VAL A 57 4.77 7.00 4.14
N TRP A 58 3.63 7.28 4.77
CA TRP A 58 2.58 8.07 4.13
C TRP A 58 3.07 9.47 3.77
N ARG A 59 3.75 10.13 4.71
CA ARG A 59 4.28 11.46 4.46
C ARG A 59 5.32 11.46 3.36
N GLY A 60 6.17 10.43 3.34
CA GLY A 60 7.15 10.30 2.27
C GLY A 60 6.50 10.10 0.92
N LEU A 61 5.43 9.31 0.89
CA LEU A 61 4.71 9.06 -0.34
C LEU A 61 4.00 10.32 -0.83
N GLN A 62 3.46 11.12 0.09
CA GLN A 62 2.81 12.37 -0.28
C GLN A 62 3.74 13.33 -1.00
N LYS A 63 5.04 13.20 -0.79
CA LYS A 63 6.01 14.03 -1.48
C LYS A 63 6.36 13.50 -2.85
N LYS A 64 5.97 12.28 -3.15
CA LYS A 64 6.36 11.62 -4.40
C LYS A 64 5.25 11.52 -5.42
N ILE A 65 4.01 11.47 -4.98
CA ILE A 65 2.89 11.35 -5.91
C ILE A 65 1.82 12.38 -5.56
N SER A 66 0.94 12.63 -6.52
CA SER A 66 -0.08 13.66 -6.36
C SER A 66 -1.20 13.20 -5.45
N LYS A 67 -2.04 14.14 -5.03
CA LYS A 67 -3.21 13.81 -4.22
C LYS A 67 -4.14 12.86 -4.97
N HIS A 68 -4.25 13.04 -6.28
CA HIS A 68 -5.08 12.15 -7.09
C HIS A 68 -4.52 10.73 -7.06
N ALA A 69 -3.21 10.58 -7.18
CA ALA A 69 -2.62 9.25 -7.13
C ALA A 69 -2.79 8.61 -5.75
N LEU A 70 -2.70 9.40 -4.69
CA LEU A 70 -2.97 8.90 -3.34
C LEU A 70 -4.42 8.43 -3.21
N PHE A 71 -5.34 9.17 -3.79
CA PHE A 71 -6.74 8.80 -3.80
C PHE A 71 -6.95 7.49 -4.55
N CYS A 72 -6.35 7.36 -5.72
CA CYS A 72 -6.45 6.13 -6.51
C CYS A 72 -5.90 4.93 -5.74
N LEU A 73 -4.77 5.13 -5.08
CA LEU A 73 -4.15 4.08 -4.30
C LEU A 73 -5.07 3.62 -3.17
N THR A 74 -5.69 4.55 -2.47
CA THR A 74 -6.61 4.23 -1.40
C THR A 74 -7.85 3.51 -1.92
N CYS A 75 -8.36 3.94 -3.06
CA CYS A 75 -9.49 3.26 -3.68
C CYS A 75 -9.15 1.82 -4.05
N CYS A 76 -7.94 1.59 -4.53
CA CYS A 76 -7.51 0.23 -4.84
C CYS A 76 -7.45 -0.63 -3.58
N TRP A 77 -6.96 -0.06 -2.48
CA TRP A 77 -6.93 -0.80 -1.22
C TRP A 77 -8.34 -1.20 -0.81
N LEU A 78 -9.30 -0.28 -0.96
CA LEU A 78 -10.68 -0.53 -0.57
C LEU A 78 -11.40 -1.50 -1.49
N SER A 79 -10.83 -1.80 -2.66
CA SER A 79 -11.47 -2.74 -3.57
C SER A 79 -11.42 -4.16 -3.04
N GLU A 80 -10.52 -4.43 -2.11
CA GLU A 80 -10.33 -5.74 -1.49
C GLU A 80 -10.10 -6.86 -2.50
N LEU A 81 -9.54 -6.53 -3.65
CA LEU A 81 -9.24 -7.55 -4.63
C LEU A 81 -8.08 -8.43 -4.16
N PRO A 82 -8.06 -9.71 -4.57
CA PRO A 82 -6.96 -10.59 -4.15
C PRO A 82 -5.62 -10.03 -4.57
N LYS A 83 -4.68 -10.07 -3.64
CA LYS A 83 -3.30 -9.64 -3.88
C LYS A 83 -3.15 -8.17 -4.24
N VAL A 84 -4.17 -7.35 -3.99
CA VAL A 84 -4.06 -5.92 -4.24
C VAL A 84 -3.03 -5.31 -3.29
N ASP A 85 -2.90 -5.86 -2.07
CA ASP A 85 -1.91 -5.37 -1.13
C ASP A 85 -0.49 -5.55 -1.65
N GLU A 86 -0.22 -6.68 -2.32
CA GLU A 86 1.12 -6.89 -2.88
C GLU A 86 1.40 -5.93 -4.03
N MET A 87 0.40 -5.68 -4.86
CA MET A 87 0.54 -4.72 -5.95
C MET A 87 0.79 -3.32 -5.40
N LEU A 88 0.05 -2.93 -4.36
CA LEU A 88 0.23 -1.61 -3.76
C LEU A 88 1.58 -1.50 -3.07
N PHE A 89 2.05 -2.58 -2.45
CA PHE A 89 3.38 -2.60 -1.85
C PHE A 89 4.43 -2.28 -2.92
N ARG A 90 4.35 -2.94 -4.06
CA ARG A 90 5.29 -2.71 -5.15
C ARG A 90 5.19 -1.28 -5.69
N TYR A 91 3.96 -0.80 -5.86
CA TYR A 91 3.74 0.54 -6.37
C TYR A 91 4.35 1.59 -5.44
N ILE A 92 4.07 1.48 -4.14
CA ILE A 92 4.57 2.44 -3.17
C ILE A 92 6.09 2.40 -3.11
N ARG A 93 6.66 1.20 -3.15
CA ARG A 93 8.11 1.05 -3.14
C ARG A 93 8.73 1.73 -4.35
N LYS A 94 8.14 1.53 -5.52
CA LYS A 94 8.63 2.17 -6.74
C LYS A 94 8.50 3.68 -6.65
N ALA A 95 7.39 4.17 -6.12
CA ALA A 95 7.17 5.60 -5.99
C ALA A 95 8.22 6.24 -5.07
N ILE A 96 8.50 5.59 -3.96
CA ILE A 96 9.48 6.11 -3.01
C ILE A 96 10.88 6.10 -3.59
N ASN A 97 11.21 5.05 -4.33
CA ASN A 97 12.56 4.93 -4.89
C ASN A 97 12.81 5.78 -6.14
N SER A 98 11.78 6.21 -6.81
CA SER A 98 11.96 6.91 -8.06
C SER A 98 12.31 8.38 -7.84
N PRO A 99 13.22 8.94 -8.61
CA PRO A 99 13.48 10.38 -8.53
C PRO A 99 12.36 11.21 -9.15
N HIS A 100 11.49 10.60 -9.94
CA HIS A 100 10.39 11.30 -10.58
C HIS A 100 9.07 10.60 -10.24
N SER A 101 7.96 11.31 -10.41
CA SER A 101 6.66 10.70 -10.17
C SER A 101 6.43 9.57 -11.17
N ILE A 102 5.89 8.45 -10.68
CA ILE A 102 5.66 7.32 -11.57
C ILE A 102 4.20 7.22 -11.97
N GLU A 103 3.34 8.13 -11.52
CA GLU A 103 1.89 7.95 -11.67
C GLU A 103 1.41 7.94 -13.11
N THR A 104 2.18 8.44 -14.05
CA THR A 104 1.80 8.40 -15.46
C THR A 104 2.65 7.42 -16.25
N ASN A 105 3.51 6.66 -15.61
CA ASN A 105 4.34 5.72 -16.32
C ASN A 105 3.61 4.40 -16.52
N PHE A 106 2.68 4.37 -17.47
CA PHE A 106 1.85 3.20 -17.68
C PHE A 106 2.58 2.01 -18.32
N ALA A 107 3.86 2.18 -18.64
CA ALA A 107 4.67 1.04 -19.05
C ALA A 107 4.98 0.14 -17.85
N ASP A 108 4.90 0.66 -16.63
CA ASP A 108 5.11 -0.14 -15.44
C ASP A 108 3.83 -0.93 -15.14
N PRO A 109 3.92 -2.25 -14.94
CA PRO A 109 2.73 -3.06 -14.74
C PRO A 109 1.96 -2.69 -13.48
N ASP A 110 2.61 -2.24 -12.41
CA ASP A 110 1.89 -1.88 -11.20
C ASP A 110 1.16 -0.57 -11.35
N VAL A 111 1.74 0.39 -12.07
CA VAL A 111 1.07 1.65 -12.35
C VAL A 111 -0.16 1.41 -13.21
N LEU A 112 -0.02 0.55 -14.22
CA LEU A 112 -1.14 0.22 -15.09
C LEU A 112 -2.24 -0.52 -14.33
N GLU A 113 -1.86 -1.45 -13.47
CA GLU A 113 -2.83 -2.22 -12.70
C GLU A 113 -3.61 -1.33 -11.74
N LEU A 114 -2.91 -0.40 -11.10
CA LEU A 114 -3.57 0.54 -10.20
C LEU A 114 -4.63 1.36 -10.96
N ALA A 115 -4.28 1.83 -12.15
CA ALA A 115 -5.22 2.60 -12.95
C ALA A 115 -6.43 1.77 -13.37
N LYS A 116 -6.21 0.50 -13.71
CA LYS A 116 -7.30 -0.38 -14.11
C LYS A 116 -8.25 -0.64 -12.94
N ILE A 117 -7.72 -0.89 -11.76
CA ILE A 117 -8.55 -1.14 -10.58
C ILE A 117 -9.32 0.11 -10.21
N TYR A 118 -8.66 1.27 -10.26
CA TYR A 118 -9.32 2.52 -9.92
C TYR A 118 -10.52 2.75 -10.86
N LYS A 119 -10.35 2.51 -12.14
CA LYS A 119 -11.46 2.67 -13.08
C LYS A 119 -12.61 1.74 -12.75
N ARG A 120 -12.28 0.52 -12.29
CA ARG A 120 -13.31 -0.45 -11.99
C ARG A 120 -14.15 -0.04 -10.78
N VAL A 121 -13.55 0.60 -9.78
CA VAL A 121 -14.27 0.98 -8.57
C VAL A 121 -14.81 2.40 -8.62
N ASP A 122 -14.62 3.11 -9.71
CA ASP A 122 -15.05 4.50 -9.80
C ASP A 122 -16.56 4.64 -9.61
N GLY A 123 -17.32 3.64 -9.98
CA GLY A 123 -18.76 3.68 -9.82
C GLY A 123 -19.24 3.70 -8.38
N GLU A 124 -18.35 3.38 -7.43
CA GLU A 124 -18.71 3.38 -6.03
C GLU A 124 -18.06 4.52 -5.28
N ARG A 125 -17.83 5.61 -5.95
CA ARG A 125 -17.08 6.72 -5.35
C ARG A 125 -17.72 7.30 -4.09
N VAL A 126 -19.02 7.29 -4.02
CA VAL A 126 -19.69 7.89 -2.86
C VAL A 126 -19.25 7.18 -1.58
N HIS A 127 -19.26 5.85 -1.59
CA HIS A 127 -18.85 5.10 -0.41
C HIS A 127 -17.37 5.30 -0.14
N LEU A 128 -16.56 5.33 -1.18
CA LEU A 128 -15.13 5.52 -1.02
C LEU A 128 -14.82 6.90 -0.47
N MET A 129 -15.54 7.90 -0.90
CA MET A 129 -15.34 9.25 -0.40
C MET A 129 -15.63 9.34 1.09
N GLN A 130 -16.68 8.67 1.55
CA GLN A 130 -16.99 8.66 2.96
C GLN A 130 -15.87 8.02 3.77
N PHE A 131 -15.33 6.92 3.27
CA PHE A 131 -14.24 6.26 3.95
C PHE A 131 -12.99 7.14 3.96
N LEU A 132 -12.73 7.79 2.84
CA LEU A 132 -11.57 8.66 2.74
C LEU A 132 -11.66 9.85 3.69
N SER A 133 -12.86 10.32 3.98
CA SER A 133 -13.03 11.36 4.98
C SER A 133 -12.53 10.91 6.33
N LEU A 134 -12.79 9.68 6.69
CA LEU A 134 -12.32 9.14 7.96
C LEU A 134 -10.80 9.04 7.98
N ILE A 135 -10.21 8.62 6.88
CA ILE A 135 -8.76 8.55 6.78
C ILE A 135 -8.15 9.93 6.90
N HIS A 136 -8.77 10.91 6.26
CA HIS A 136 -8.23 12.26 6.31
C HIS A 136 -8.29 12.87 7.70
N ILE A 137 -9.23 12.46 8.50
CA ILE A 137 -9.33 12.96 9.84
C ILE A 137 -8.08 12.64 10.63
N SER A 138 -7.44 11.54 10.30
CA SER A 138 -6.25 11.18 11.05
C SER A 138 -5.02 11.92 10.57
N GLU A 139 -5.11 12.70 9.51
CA GLU A 139 -3.97 13.45 9.06
C GLU A 139 -3.85 14.70 9.87
N PRO A 140 -2.70 14.95 10.40
CA PRO A 140 -2.55 16.01 11.36
C PRO A 140 -2.69 17.36 10.79
N THR A 141 -2.54 17.59 9.62
CA THR A 141 -2.48 18.81 9.22
C THR A 141 -3.43 19.24 8.44
N ARG A 142 -4.37 19.19 8.56
CA ARG A 142 -5.28 19.60 7.83
C ARG A 142 -5.62 20.88 8.01
N HIS A 143 -5.32 21.66 8.08
CA HIS A 143 -5.69 22.93 8.17
C HIS A 143 -4.77 23.82 7.98
#